data_2741a162afdd0fbd8c6fbd2e1afa1054
#
_entry.id   2741a162afdd0fbd8c6fbd2e1afa1054
#
_cell.length_a   1.000
_cell.length_b   1.000
_cell.length_c   1.000
_cell.angle_alpha   90.00
_cell.angle_beta   90.00
_cell.angle_gamma   90.00
#
_symmetry.space_group_name_H-M   'P 1'
#
loop_
_entity.id
_entity.type
_entity.pdbx_description
1 polymer ?
#
loop_
_entity_poly.entity_id
_entity_poly.type
_entity_poly.pdbx_seq_one_letter_code
_entity_poly.pdbx_strand_id
1 'polypeptide(L)'
;MKSASKPVVRALTAADLPGLLAVQLACYGAGFVESAELFARRLASATNCSLVLERDGVVCAYLAAYQSLRGKVTPLHGDFGLIEHAGSIAPKALTTPTTQTPAPDTLYLHDLAVLPSCAGQGLAQALLQPLWAEAAERGLRHSALVSVQGSQAYWARHGYAEHALACNAQRTHLASYGDGAVYMVRELQKHRTSDLSHIFHPIRSG
;
A
#
# COMPACT_ATOMS: atom_id res chain seq x y z
N MET A 1 17.86 8.38 31.82
CA MET A 1 16.81 8.11 30.79
C MET A 1 17.53 7.99 29.45
N LYS A 2 17.49 6.79 28.79
CA LYS A 2 18.02 6.67 27.43
C LYS A 2 17.13 7.50 26.50
N SER A 3 17.72 8.42 25.75
CA SER A 3 17.00 9.13 24.68
C SER A 3 16.47 8.08 23.70
N ALA A 4 15.16 8.09 23.43
CA ALA A 4 14.59 7.20 22.43
C ALA A 4 15.25 7.48 21.07
N SER A 5 15.74 6.46 20.39
CA SER A 5 16.36 6.64 19.07
C SER A 5 15.33 7.09 18.05
N LYS A 6 15.81 7.75 17.00
CA LYS A 6 14.96 8.15 15.88
C LYS A 6 14.43 6.89 15.16
N PRO A 7 13.13 6.81 14.85
CA PRO A 7 12.60 5.69 14.11
C PRO A 7 13.21 5.60 12.71
N VAL A 8 13.46 4.38 12.25
CA VAL A 8 14.02 4.08 10.93
C VAL A 8 12.94 3.41 10.07
N VAL A 9 12.69 3.96 8.89
CA VAL A 9 11.81 3.37 7.86
C VAL A 9 12.70 2.69 6.82
N ARG A 10 12.38 1.46 6.49
CA ARG A 10 13.08 0.67 5.46
C ARG A 10 12.16 -0.36 4.82
N ALA A 11 12.64 -1.02 3.75
CA ALA A 11 11.93 -2.15 3.16
C ALA A 11 11.68 -3.25 4.20
N LEU A 12 10.49 -3.82 4.16
CA LEU A 12 10.10 -4.99 4.95
C LEU A 12 10.77 -6.24 4.37
N THR A 13 11.38 -7.04 5.22
CA THR A 13 12.08 -8.27 4.84
C THR A 13 11.53 -9.48 5.60
N ALA A 14 11.92 -10.69 5.21
CA ALA A 14 11.53 -11.91 5.91
C ALA A 14 12.02 -11.95 7.37
N ALA A 15 13.14 -11.28 7.69
CA ALA A 15 13.65 -11.20 9.05
C ALA A 15 12.73 -10.42 9.99
N ASP A 16 11.86 -9.56 9.44
CA ASP A 16 10.94 -8.73 10.23
C ASP A 16 9.63 -9.44 10.58
N LEU A 17 9.34 -10.59 9.96
CA LEU A 17 8.07 -11.30 10.12
C LEU A 17 7.67 -11.56 11.58
N PRO A 18 8.58 -11.99 12.49
CA PRO A 18 8.21 -12.17 13.89
C PRO A 18 7.71 -10.87 14.53
N GLY A 19 8.39 -9.74 14.27
CA GLY A 19 7.99 -8.43 14.76
C GLY A 19 6.69 -7.93 14.14
N LEU A 20 6.51 -8.12 12.82
CA LEU A 20 5.29 -7.78 12.11
C LEU A 20 4.08 -8.51 12.68
N LEU A 21 4.18 -9.84 12.89
CA LEU A 21 3.09 -10.66 13.44
C LEU A 21 2.75 -10.25 14.88
N ALA A 22 3.73 -9.85 15.67
CA ALA A 22 3.50 -9.30 17.01
C ALA A 22 2.71 -7.98 16.96
N VAL A 23 3.04 -7.09 16.01
CA VAL A 23 2.30 -5.85 15.77
C VAL A 23 0.87 -6.15 15.33
N GLN A 24 0.68 -7.07 14.40
CA GLN A 24 -0.62 -7.46 13.88
C GLN A 24 -1.53 -8.02 14.97
N LEU A 25 -1.00 -8.95 15.79
CA LEU A 25 -1.72 -9.52 16.92
C LEU A 25 -2.14 -8.46 17.94
N ALA A 26 -1.24 -7.51 18.24
CA ALA A 26 -1.50 -6.42 19.19
C ALA A 26 -2.56 -5.43 18.68
N CYS A 27 -2.68 -5.24 17.34
CA CYS A 27 -3.60 -4.30 16.74
C CYS A 27 -4.98 -4.90 16.47
N TYR A 28 -5.05 -6.15 16.02
CA TYR A 28 -6.28 -6.72 15.45
C TYR A 28 -6.83 -7.91 16.26
N GLY A 29 -6.06 -8.47 17.16
CA GLY A 29 -6.40 -9.75 17.79
C GLY A 29 -6.35 -10.92 16.81
N ALA A 30 -6.67 -12.12 17.27
CA ALA A 30 -6.47 -13.35 16.50
C ALA A 30 -7.28 -13.46 15.19
N GLY A 31 -8.40 -12.74 15.06
CA GLY A 31 -9.33 -12.88 13.91
C GLY A 31 -8.82 -12.31 12.59
N PHE A 32 -7.86 -11.39 12.62
CA PHE A 32 -7.30 -10.75 11.41
C PHE A 32 -5.81 -11.00 11.22
N VAL A 33 -5.21 -11.85 12.07
CA VAL A 33 -3.78 -12.19 11.93
C VAL A 33 -3.59 -13.08 10.71
N GLU A 34 -2.71 -12.66 9.82
CA GLU A 34 -2.30 -13.41 8.64
C GLU A 34 -1.05 -14.23 8.92
N SER A 35 -0.83 -15.35 8.21
CA SER A 35 0.28 -16.24 8.52
C SER A 35 1.63 -15.72 8.03
N ALA A 36 2.71 -16.18 8.68
CA ALA A 36 4.08 -15.88 8.26
C ALA A 36 4.37 -16.35 6.82
N GLU A 37 3.82 -17.51 6.44
CA GLU A 37 3.99 -18.10 5.10
C GLU A 37 3.33 -17.22 4.03
N LEU A 38 2.16 -16.65 4.34
CA LEU A 38 1.47 -15.73 3.43
C LEU A 38 2.29 -14.45 3.24
N PHE A 39 2.78 -13.85 4.32
CA PHE A 39 3.66 -12.68 4.24
C PHE A 39 4.95 -12.98 3.49
N ALA A 40 5.58 -14.14 3.72
CA ALA A 40 6.79 -14.55 2.99
C ALA A 40 6.54 -14.63 1.47
N ARG A 41 5.39 -15.18 1.03
CA ARG A 41 5.03 -15.20 -0.39
C ARG A 41 4.80 -13.80 -0.94
N ARG A 42 4.11 -12.93 -0.20
CA ARG A 42 3.88 -11.53 -0.59
C ARG A 42 5.18 -10.75 -0.74
N LEU A 43 6.14 -10.95 0.17
CA LEU A 43 7.46 -10.33 0.11
C LEU A 43 8.26 -10.79 -1.10
N ALA A 44 8.08 -12.03 -1.54
CA ALA A 44 8.73 -12.56 -2.74
C ALA A 44 8.10 -12.05 -4.06
N SER A 45 6.95 -11.38 -4.01
CA SER A 45 6.31 -10.81 -5.20
C SER A 45 7.14 -9.68 -5.79
N ALA A 46 7.30 -9.68 -7.12
CA ALA A 46 7.98 -8.60 -7.85
C ALA A 46 7.26 -7.24 -7.74
N THR A 47 5.98 -7.23 -7.36
CA THR A 47 5.18 -6.01 -7.17
C THR A 47 5.23 -5.47 -5.73
N ASN A 48 5.87 -6.21 -4.80
CA ASN A 48 5.95 -5.83 -3.40
C ASN A 48 6.72 -4.52 -3.20
N CYS A 49 6.18 -3.66 -2.34
CA CYS A 49 6.81 -2.41 -1.90
C CYS A 49 6.53 -2.13 -0.41
N SER A 50 6.39 -3.19 0.38
CA SER A 50 6.08 -3.12 1.81
C SER A 50 7.22 -2.48 2.60
N LEU A 51 6.85 -1.72 3.62
CA LEU A 51 7.78 -1.01 4.51
C LEU A 51 7.61 -1.46 5.96
N VAL A 52 8.67 -1.35 6.72
CA VAL A 52 8.69 -1.51 8.18
C VAL A 52 9.28 -0.26 8.83
N LEU A 53 8.80 0.06 10.00
CA LEU A 53 9.37 1.10 10.86
C LEU A 53 9.82 0.45 12.17
N GLU A 54 11.09 0.62 12.45
CA GLU A 54 11.70 0.12 13.69
C GLU A 54 12.25 1.26 14.55
N ARG A 55 12.34 1.00 15.85
CA ARG A 55 13.00 1.85 16.84
C ARG A 55 13.73 0.95 17.85
N ASP A 56 15.01 1.20 18.05
CA ASP A 56 15.87 0.40 18.97
C ASP A 56 15.83 -1.11 18.65
N GLY A 57 15.76 -1.49 17.36
CA GLY A 57 15.68 -2.88 16.93
C GLY A 57 14.29 -3.54 17.10
N VAL A 58 13.28 -2.78 17.51
CA VAL A 58 11.91 -3.27 17.69
C VAL A 58 11.03 -2.75 16.55
N VAL A 59 10.28 -3.64 15.90
CA VAL A 59 9.26 -3.27 14.89
C VAL A 59 8.12 -2.58 15.62
N CYS A 60 7.90 -1.30 15.30
CA CYS A 60 6.84 -0.45 15.87
C CYS A 60 5.65 -0.30 14.96
N ALA A 61 5.86 -0.41 13.64
CA ALA A 61 4.82 -0.29 12.64
C ALA A 61 5.23 -0.98 11.33
N TYR A 62 4.27 -1.35 10.52
CA TYR A 62 4.52 -1.82 9.16
C TYR A 62 3.41 -1.36 8.20
N LEU A 63 3.73 -1.38 6.91
CA LEU A 63 2.81 -1.13 5.82
C LEU A 63 3.03 -2.20 4.76
N ALA A 64 2.08 -3.13 4.62
CA ALA A 64 2.06 -4.10 3.54
C ALA A 64 1.44 -3.46 2.30
N ALA A 65 2.21 -3.34 1.22
CA ALA A 65 1.80 -2.65 0.00
C ALA A 65 2.42 -3.28 -1.25
N TYR A 66 1.77 -3.08 -2.39
CA TYR A 66 2.24 -3.59 -3.67
C TYR A 66 1.66 -2.79 -4.85
N GLN A 67 2.30 -2.92 -6.02
CA GLN A 67 1.82 -2.31 -7.26
C GLN A 67 0.69 -3.15 -7.86
N SER A 68 -0.41 -2.51 -8.23
CA SER A 68 -1.65 -3.13 -8.69
C SER A 68 -2.35 -2.31 -9.77
N LEU A 69 -3.60 -2.63 -10.03
CA LEU A 69 -4.50 -1.88 -10.91
C LEU A 69 -5.65 -1.28 -10.09
N ARG A 70 -6.13 -0.11 -10.50
CA ARG A 70 -7.32 0.50 -9.90
C ARG A 70 -8.52 -0.44 -10.05
N GLY A 71 -9.30 -0.57 -8.97
CA GLY A 71 -10.46 -1.46 -8.92
C GLY A 71 -10.12 -2.91 -8.61
N LYS A 72 -8.85 -3.26 -8.37
CA LYS A 72 -8.45 -4.56 -7.85
C LYS A 72 -8.44 -4.57 -6.33
N VAL A 73 -8.96 -5.62 -5.74
CA VAL A 73 -8.97 -5.88 -4.29
C VAL A 73 -8.30 -7.22 -4.03
N THR A 74 -7.27 -7.25 -3.18
CA THR A 74 -6.78 -8.50 -2.60
C THR A 74 -7.75 -8.92 -1.50
N PRO A 75 -8.29 -10.15 -1.53
CA PRO A 75 -9.14 -10.63 -0.44
C PRO A 75 -8.33 -10.76 0.85
N LEU A 76 -9.01 -10.74 1.99
CA LEU A 76 -8.39 -11.08 3.28
C LEU A 76 -7.75 -12.47 3.16
N HIS A 77 -6.52 -12.63 3.64
CA HIS A 77 -5.70 -13.84 3.50
C HIS A 77 -5.34 -14.22 2.04
N GLY A 78 -5.56 -13.33 1.06
CA GLY A 78 -5.13 -13.55 -0.33
C GLY A 78 -3.68 -13.16 -0.57
N ASP A 79 -3.04 -13.76 -1.56
CA ASP A 79 -1.72 -13.33 -2.04
C ASP A 79 -1.82 -11.98 -2.79
N PHE A 80 -0.70 -11.25 -2.88
CA PHE A 80 -0.58 -10.12 -3.80
C PHE A 80 -0.66 -10.67 -5.22
N GLY A 81 -1.87 -10.66 -5.77
CA GLY A 81 -2.15 -11.32 -7.04
C GLY A 81 -1.24 -10.80 -8.13
N LEU A 82 -0.62 -11.73 -8.86
CA LEU A 82 -0.24 -11.47 -10.24
C LEU A 82 -1.45 -10.77 -10.88
N ILE A 83 -1.19 -9.85 -11.81
CA ILE A 83 -2.25 -9.18 -12.59
C ILE A 83 -2.89 -10.26 -13.46
N GLU A 84 -3.69 -11.12 -12.85
CA GLU A 84 -4.49 -12.09 -13.58
C GLU A 84 -5.59 -11.31 -14.30
N HIS A 85 -5.68 -11.52 -15.58
CA HIS A 85 -6.70 -10.93 -16.44
C HIS A 85 -8.09 -11.28 -15.88
N ALA A 86 -8.78 -10.30 -15.32
CA ALA A 86 -10.19 -10.42 -15.01
C ALA A 86 -10.94 -10.60 -16.35
N GLY A 87 -11.27 -11.84 -16.70
CA GLY A 87 -12.16 -12.11 -17.81
C GLY A 87 -11.66 -13.05 -18.91
N SER A 88 -11.00 -14.16 -18.59
CA SER A 88 -10.83 -15.24 -19.58
C SER A 88 -11.61 -16.48 -19.15
N ILE A 89 -12.92 -16.45 -19.31
CA ILE A 89 -13.69 -17.63 -19.68
C ILE A 89 -13.78 -17.58 -21.21
N ALA A 90 -12.72 -17.92 -21.91
CA ALA A 90 -12.75 -18.17 -23.32
C ALA A 90 -12.25 -19.58 -23.60
N PRO A 91 -13.00 -20.40 -24.37
CA PRO A 91 -12.54 -21.71 -24.79
C PRO A 91 -11.31 -21.56 -25.68
N LYS A 92 -10.36 -22.48 -25.50
CA LYS A 92 -9.11 -22.63 -26.21
C LYS A 92 -9.36 -22.70 -27.72
N ALA A 93 -9.33 -21.56 -28.40
CA ALA A 93 -9.30 -21.47 -29.86
C ALA A 93 -8.11 -20.62 -30.28
N LEU A 94 -7.30 -21.22 -31.12
CA LEU A 94 -6.09 -20.78 -31.79
C LEU A 94 -6.19 -19.34 -32.32
N THR A 95 -5.71 -18.34 -31.60
CA THR A 95 -5.31 -17.05 -32.14
C THR A 95 -4.22 -16.48 -31.27
N THR A 96 -3.15 -15.98 -31.88
CA THR A 96 -1.97 -15.36 -31.28
C THR A 96 -2.33 -14.37 -30.19
N PRO A 97 -1.90 -14.56 -28.91
CA PRO A 97 -2.23 -13.64 -27.84
C PRO A 97 -1.22 -12.49 -27.83
N THR A 98 -1.56 -11.38 -28.44
CA THR A 98 -0.93 -10.09 -28.15
C THR A 98 -1.67 -9.44 -26.96
N THR A 99 -1.76 -10.13 -25.83
CA THR A 99 -2.33 -9.57 -24.62
C THR A 99 -1.18 -9.09 -23.73
N GLN A 100 -0.75 -7.85 -23.96
CA GLN A 100 0.12 -7.17 -23.01
C GLN A 100 -0.63 -7.06 -21.68
N THR A 101 -0.08 -7.67 -20.63
CA THR A 101 -0.56 -7.45 -19.26
C THR A 101 -0.52 -5.95 -18.98
N PRO A 102 -1.63 -5.31 -18.58
CA PRO A 102 -1.62 -3.89 -18.31
C PRO A 102 -0.59 -3.56 -17.22
N ALA A 103 0.19 -2.51 -17.46
CA ALA A 103 1.15 -2.03 -16.48
C ALA A 103 0.42 -1.57 -15.21
N PRO A 104 0.99 -1.80 -14.02
CA PRO A 104 0.45 -1.29 -12.77
C PRO A 104 0.24 0.23 -12.85
N ASP A 105 -0.89 0.71 -12.35
CA ASP A 105 -1.23 2.14 -12.28
C ASP A 105 -1.58 2.59 -10.86
N THR A 106 -1.59 1.67 -9.91
CA THR A 106 -2.09 1.88 -8.55
C THR A 106 -1.14 1.28 -7.50
N LEU A 107 -0.82 2.05 -6.48
CA LEU A 107 -0.24 1.56 -5.24
C LEU A 107 -1.37 1.03 -4.36
N TYR A 108 -1.42 -0.27 -4.11
CA TYR A 108 -2.41 -0.85 -3.20
C TYR A 108 -1.82 -0.99 -1.80
N LEU A 109 -2.47 -0.36 -0.81
CA LEU A 109 -2.14 -0.48 0.61
C LEU A 109 -3.01 -1.60 1.19
N HIS A 110 -2.40 -2.74 1.49
CA HIS A 110 -3.14 -3.90 1.96
C HIS A 110 -3.38 -3.87 3.46
N ASP A 111 -2.34 -3.52 4.23
CA ASP A 111 -2.41 -3.50 5.69
C ASP A 111 -1.43 -2.47 6.26
N LEU A 112 -1.91 -1.66 7.20
CA LEU A 112 -1.12 -0.67 7.93
C LEU A 112 -1.40 -0.83 9.41
N ALA A 113 -0.40 -1.22 10.18
CA ALA A 113 -0.53 -1.36 11.62
C ALA A 113 0.59 -0.63 12.37
N VAL A 114 0.22 -0.03 13.50
CA VAL A 114 1.12 0.64 14.44
C VAL A 114 0.88 0.08 15.82
N LEU A 115 1.95 -0.39 16.49
CA LEU A 115 1.85 -0.86 17.86
C LEU A 115 1.08 0.14 18.73
N PRO A 116 0.12 -0.31 19.55
CA PRO A 116 -0.66 0.58 20.43
C PRO A 116 0.21 1.45 21.34
N SER A 117 1.33 0.92 21.84
CA SER A 117 2.32 1.67 22.66
C SER A 117 3.06 2.78 21.89
N CYS A 118 2.99 2.75 20.55
CA CYS A 118 3.62 3.74 19.65
C CYS A 118 2.57 4.62 18.93
N ALA A 119 1.30 4.48 19.28
CA ALA A 119 0.22 5.26 18.66
C ALA A 119 0.38 6.77 18.94
N GLY A 120 -0.18 7.61 18.08
CA GLY A 120 -0.16 9.07 18.23
C GLY A 120 1.20 9.74 17.94
N GLN A 121 2.23 8.99 17.56
CA GLN A 121 3.58 9.51 17.28
C GLN A 121 3.85 9.78 15.79
N GLY A 122 2.85 9.76 14.94
CA GLY A 122 3.00 10.02 13.49
C GLY A 122 3.64 8.88 12.70
N LEU A 123 3.81 7.67 13.27
CA LEU A 123 4.51 6.56 12.61
C LEU A 123 3.81 6.06 11.35
N ALA A 124 2.47 6.05 11.32
CA ALA A 124 1.72 5.73 10.10
C ALA A 124 2.07 6.70 8.96
N GLN A 125 2.12 7.99 9.26
CA GLN A 125 2.48 9.03 8.29
C GLN A 125 3.91 8.87 7.79
N ALA A 126 4.84 8.49 8.67
CA ALA A 126 6.23 8.24 8.31
C ALA A 126 6.40 7.07 7.32
N LEU A 127 5.49 6.09 7.33
CA LEU A 127 5.44 5.00 6.35
C LEU A 127 4.74 5.43 5.05
N LEU A 128 3.61 6.13 5.16
CA LEU A 128 2.76 6.47 4.03
C LEU A 128 3.41 7.50 3.09
N GLN A 129 3.99 8.57 3.63
CA GLN A 129 4.51 9.69 2.84
C GLN A 129 5.59 9.28 1.84
N PRO A 130 6.69 8.61 2.24
CA PRO A 130 7.73 8.22 1.29
C PRO A 130 7.21 7.23 0.25
N LEU A 131 6.30 6.33 0.63
CA LEU A 131 5.75 5.35 -0.30
C LEU A 131 4.83 5.98 -1.35
N TRP A 132 4.00 6.96 -0.97
CA TRP A 132 3.20 7.72 -1.94
C TRP A 132 4.07 8.55 -2.91
N ALA A 133 5.12 9.19 -2.39
CA ALA A 133 6.06 9.95 -3.21
C ALA A 133 6.76 9.04 -4.24
N GLU A 134 7.33 7.93 -3.78
CA GLU A 134 8.00 6.96 -4.64
C GLU A 134 7.04 6.37 -5.70
N ALA A 135 5.81 6.04 -5.32
CA ALA A 135 4.81 5.53 -6.25
C ALA A 135 4.47 6.55 -7.35
N ALA A 136 4.32 7.83 -6.99
CA ALA A 136 4.07 8.91 -7.95
C ALA A 136 5.27 9.12 -8.90
N GLU A 137 6.50 9.06 -8.40
CA GLU A 137 7.72 9.14 -9.21
C GLU A 137 7.83 7.97 -10.20
N ARG A 138 7.46 6.77 -9.78
CA ARG A 138 7.37 5.57 -10.65
C ARG A 138 6.23 5.63 -11.66
N GLY A 139 5.38 6.66 -11.63
CA GLY A 139 4.29 6.87 -12.58
C GLY A 139 2.98 6.18 -12.20
N LEU A 140 2.84 5.65 -10.99
CA LEU A 140 1.55 5.20 -10.48
C LEU A 140 0.65 6.42 -10.27
N ARG A 141 -0.59 6.33 -10.75
CA ARG A 141 -1.55 7.44 -10.74
C ARG A 141 -2.46 7.45 -9.53
N HIS A 142 -2.62 6.30 -8.89
CA HIS A 142 -3.55 6.10 -7.78
C HIS A 142 -2.89 5.40 -6.62
N SER A 143 -3.45 5.61 -5.42
CA SER A 143 -3.30 4.70 -4.30
C SER A 143 -4.68 4.20 -3.88
N ALA A 144 -4.80 2.92 -3.55
CA ALA A 144 -6.06 2.28 -3.19
C ALA A 144 -5.90 1.40 -1.96
N LEU A 145 -7.01 1.17 -1.26
CA LEU A 145 -7.07 0.33 -0.06
C LEU A 145 -8.49 -0.16 0.21
N VAL A 146 -8.62 -1.12 1.11
CA VAL A 146 -9.88 -1.45 1.78
C VAL A 146 -9.86 -0.86 3.19
N SER A 147 -10.75 0.07 3.46
CA SER A 147 -10.97 0.63 4.80
C SER A 147 -11.87 -0.31 5.59
N VAL A 148 -11.41 -0.71 6.77
CA VAL A 148 -12.11 -1.59 7.71
C VAL A 148 -12.24 -0.94 9.08
N GLN A 149 -13.04 -1.53 9.98
CA GLN A 149 -13.15 -1.12 11.39
C GLN A 149 -13.44 0.39 11.57
N GLY A 150 -14.22 1.00 10.68
CA GLY A 150 -14.60 2.41 10.76
C GLY A 150 -13.46 3.40 10.45
N SER A 151 -12.37 2.97 9.83
CA SER A 151 -11.21 3.83 9.51
C SER A 151 -11.42 4.79 8.33
N GLN A 152 -12.61 4.83 7.71
CA GLN A 152 -12.91 5.68 6.55
C GLN A 152 -12.59 7.16 6.79
N ALA A 153 -12.95 7.71 7.96
CA ALA A 153 -12.66 9.10 8.29
C ALA A 153 -11.15 9.38 8.42
N TYR A 154 -10.37 8.40 8.86
CA TYR A 154 -8.90 8.50 8.86
C TYR A 154 -8.37 8.59 7.44
N TRP A 155 -8.79 7.70 6.54
CA TRP A 155 -8.35 7.68 5.15
C TRP A 155 -8.84 8.88 4.34
N ALA A 156 -10.05 9.37 4.62
CA ALA A 156 -10.58 10.59 4.00
C ALA A 156 -9.69 11.82 4.26
N ARG A 157 -9.14 11.96 5.49
CA ARG A 157 -8.16 13.03 5.79
C ARG A 157 -6.85 12.91 5.00
N HIS A 158 -6.56 11.72 4.46
CA HIS A 158 -5.43 11.48 3.57
C HIS A 158 -5.81 11.55 2.08
N GLY A 159 -6.99 12.08 1.76
CA GLY A 159 -7.44 12.31 0.39
C GLY A 159 -8.02 11.08 -0.31
N TYR A 160 -8.32 10.00 0.43
CA TYR A 160 -9.04 8.85 -0.12
C TYR A 160 -10.54 9.11 -0.14
N ALA A 161 -11.20 8.70 -1.22
CA ALA A 161 -12.65 8.69 -1.36
C ALA A 161 -13.13 7.28 -1.70
N GLU A 162 -14.36 6.97 -1.32
CA GLU A 162 -15.01 5.71 -1.70
C GLU A 162 -15.06 5.59 -3.22
N HIS A 163 -14.80 4.39 -3.72
CA HIS A 163 -14.80 4.09 -5.15
C HIS A 163 -15.53 2.78 -5.42
N ALA A 164 -16.54 2.84 -6.30
CA ALA A 164 -17.34 1.68 -6.63
C ALA A 164 -16.54 0.63 -7.42
N LEU A 165 -16.71 -0.64 -7.05
CA LEU A 165 -16.13 -1.77 -7.77
C LEU A 165 -17.07 -2.24 -8.88
N ALA A 166 -16.63 -2.15 -10.13
CA ALA A 166 -17.42 -2.54 -11.29
C ALA A 166 -17.59 -4.07 -11.42
N CYS A 167 -16.57 -4.84 -11.02
CA CYS A 167 -16.54 -6.29 -11.21
C CYS A 167 -17.10 -7.04 -9.99
N ASN A 168 -17.97 -8.04 -10.21
CA ASN A 168 -18.52 -8.89 -9.15
C ASN A 168 -17.43 -9.63 -8.35
N ALA A 169 -16.41 -10.16 -9.02
CA ALA A 169 -15.30 -10.83 -8.34
C ALA A 169 -14.60 -9.91 -7.34
N GLN A 170 -14.41 -8.63 -7.69
CA GLN A 170 -13.78 -7.68 -6.77
C GLN A 170 -14.71 -7.29 -5.60
N ARG A 171 -16.03 -7.28 -5.81
CA ARG A 171 -17.00 -7.14 -4.71
C ARG A 171 -16.97 -8.34 -3.76
N THR A 172 -16.80 -9.56 -4.29
CA THR A 172 -16.61 -10.77 -3.47
C THR A 172 -15.31 -10.68 -2.66
N HIS A 173 -14.21 -10.19 -3.25
CA HIS A 173 -12.96 -9.95 -2.52
C HIS A 173 -13.16 -8.91 -1.41
N LEU A 174 -13.86 -7.81 -1.68
CA LEU A 174 -14.19 -6.80 -0.66
C LEU A 174 -15.00 -7.41 0.48
N ALA A 175 -16.00 -8.25 0.17
CA ALA A 175 -16.84 -8.89 1.17
C ALA A 175 -16.07 -9.82 2.13
N SER A 176 -14.88 -10.30 1.76
CA SER A 176 -14.02 -11.10 2.65
C SER A 176 -13.57 -10.36 3.91
N TYR A 177 -13.62 -9.02 3.90
CA TYR A 177 -13.28 -8.17 5.04
C TYR A 177 -14.44 -7.93 6.01
N GLY A 178 -15.62 -8.50 5.72
CA GLY A 178 -16.83 -8.35 6.52
C GLY A 178 -17.64 -7.10 6.19
N ASP A 179 -18.73 -6.91 6.95
CA ASP A 179 -19.65 -5.80 6.78
C ASP A 179 -18.98 -4.45 7.10
N GLY A 180 -19.31 -3.43 6.32
CA GLY A 180 -18.76 -2.08 6.49
C GLY A 180 -17.37 -1.86 5.89
N ALA A 181 -16.79 -2.85 5.22
CA ALA A 181 -15.56 -2.68 4.45
C ALA A 181 -15.83 -1.83 3.20
N VAL A 182 -14.97 -0.83 2.95
CA VAL A 182 -15.13 0.10 1.84
C VAL A 182 -13.86 0.20 1.03
N TYR A 183 -13.96 0.00 -0.29
CA TYR A 183 -12.84 0.25 -1.20
C TYR A 183 -12.68 1.75 -1.43
N MET A 184 -11.48 2.27 -1.15
CA MET A 184 -11.18 3.69 -1.25
C MET A 184 -9.97 3.93 -2.15
N VAL A 185 -10.00 5.05 -2.89
CA VAL A 185 -8.95 5.46 -3.83
C VAL A 185 -8.60 6.93 -3.62
N ARG A 186 -7.33 7.26 -3.79
CA ARG A 186 -6.83 8.63 -3.95
C ARG A 186 -5.98 8.75 -5.20
N GLU A 187 -5.91 9.95 -5.77
CA GLU A 187 -4.94 10.27 -6.82
C GLU A 187 -3.56 10.57 -6.23
N LEU A 188 -2.51 10.05 -6.87
CA LEU A 188 -1.13 10.39 -6.57
C LEU A 188 -0.69 11.54 -7.50
N GLN A 189 -0.23 12.64 -6.91
CA GLN A 189 0.32 13.77 -7.66
C GLN A 189 1.83 13.65 -7.70
N LYS A 190 2.44 13.78 -8.89
CA LYS A 190 3.87 13.99 -8.98
C LYS A 190 4.21 15.30 -8.29
N HIS A 191 5.17 15.30 -7.38
CA HIS A 191 5.75 16.55 -6.91
C HIS A 191 6.25 17.33 -8.14
N ARG A 192 5.60 18.45 -8.45
CA ARG A 192 6.21 19.44 -9.35
C ARG A 192 7.45 19.93 -8.63
N THR A 193 8.63 19.51 -9.07
CA THR A 193 9.83 20.28 -8.80
C THR A 193 9.53 21.67 -9.34
N SER A 194 9.32 22.62 -8.42
CA SER A 194 9.16 24.02 -8.76
C SER A 194 10.37 24.42 -9.61
N ASP A 195 10.06 24.84 -10.82
CA ASP A 195 10.97 25.34 -11.84
C ASP A 195 11.72 26.55 -11.27
N LEU A 196 12.93 26.33 -10.76
CA LEU A 196 13.85 27.39 -10.30
C LEU A 196 14.55 28.09 -11.48
N SER A 197 13.98 28.01 -12.70
CA SER A 197 14.57 28.57 -13.91
C SER A 197 14.31 30.06 -14.10
N HIS A 198 13.72 30.78 -13.14
CA HIS A 198 13.44 32.22 -13.30
C HIS A 198 14.26 33.19 -12.42
N ILE A 199 15.45 32.81 -11.92
CA ILE A 199 16.31 33.73 -11.18
C ILE A 199 17.73 33.78 -11.82
N PHE A 200 17.80 34.02 -13.10
CA PHE A 200 19.02 34.55 -13.72
C PHE A 200 18.63 35.68 -14.67
N HIS A 201 18.56 36.90 -14.14
CA HIS A 201 18.66 38.12 -14.95
C HIS A 201 20.16 38.40 -15.13
N PRO A 202 20.69 38.46 -16.34
CA PRO A 202 22.05 38.97 -16.55
C PRO A 202 22.05 40.46 -16.30
N ILE A 203 22.87 40.90 -15.37
CA ILE A 203 23.23 42.32 -15.16
C ILE A 203 23.90 42.77 -16.44
N ARG A 204 23.29 43.67 -17.19
CA ARG A 204 23.94 44.39 -18.27
C ARG A 204 24.91 45.41 -17.64
N SER A 205 26.21 45.22 -17.90
CA SER A 205 27.22 46.21 -17.67
C SER A 205 27.00 47.37 -18.65
N GLY A 206 26.85 48.60 -18.12
CA GLY A 206 27.02 49.87 -18.79
C GLY A 206 28.35 50.49 -18.37
#